data_74160174411c8b92dfd0815aa9f0ecc7
#
_entry.id   74160174411c8b92dfd0815aa9f0ecc7
#
_cell.length_a   1.000
_cell.length_b   1.000
_cell.length_c   1.000
_cell.angle_alpha   90.00
_cell.angle_beta   90.00
_cell.angle_gamma   90.00
#
_symmetry.space_group_name_H-M   'P 1'
#
loop_
_entity.id
_entity.type
_entity.pdbx_description
1 polymer ?
#
loop_
_entity_poly.entity_id
_entity_poly.type
_entity_poly.pdbx_seq_one_letter_code
_entity_poly.pdbx_strand_id
1 'polypeptide(L)'
;MGSLNASAVNQLGQKNIDLTINCTAATKVSWNMVDDRADTNAGLTVENGMFGGGIIKGASQTYGVGKTAGGVNIGSYALLVKVDSVTADGAAVDPIYQQNATGTWTKSTNGSSQGSHIRDFTVASAGSLDPLAFQTATFPLATSLALQDTTTLAITDDTQLDGQLTISLRYL
;
A
#
# COMPACT_ATOMS: atom_id res chain seq x y z
N MET A 1 20.02 10.47 -4.50
CA MET A 1 19.06 10.17 -5.57
C MET A 1 19.69 10.54 -6.88
N GLY A 2 19.51 9.73 -7.95
CA GLY A 2 19.92 10.12 -9.29
C GLY A 2 19.11 11.34 -9.77
N SER A 3 19.54 11.97 -10.88
CA SER A 3 18.80 13.09 -11.48
C SER A 3 17.44 12.61 -12.00
N LEU A 4 16.38 13.36 -11.70
CA LEU A 4 15.05 13.10 -12.24
C LEU A 4 14.98 13.47 -13.72
N ASN A 5 14.13 12.75 -14.47
CA ASN A 5 13.86 13.04 -15.87
C ASN A 5 13.05 14.34 -16.00
N ALA A 6 13.37 15.14 -17.02
CA ALA A 6 12.74 16.44 -17.24
C ALA A 6 11.42 16.39 -18.02
N SER A 7 11.11 15.26 -18.69
CA SER A 7 9.99 15.17 -19.63
C SER A 7 9.19 13.86 -19.52
N ALA A 8 9.51 13.01 -18.55
CA ALA A 8 8.81 11.75 -18.34
C ALA A 8 8.66 11.45 -16.85
N VAL A 9 7.61 10.71 -16.50
CA VAL A 9 7.38 10.22 -15.14
C VAL A 9 8.58 9.43 -14.64
N ASN A 10 8.99 9.71 -13.42
CA ASN A 10 10.13 9.09 -12.76
C ASN A 10 9.66 7.93 -11.86
N GLN A 11 10.01 6.70 -12.21
CA GLN A 11 9.73 5.53 -11.38
C GLN A 11 10.92 5.31 -10.42
N LEU A 12 10.70 5.40 -9.10
CA LEU A 12 11.77 5.38 -8.11
C LEU A 12 11.96 4.01 -7.43
N GLY A 13 11.27 2.99 -7.94
CA GLY A 13 11.38 1.62 -7.45
C GLY A 13 10.68 1.38 -6.12
N GLN A 14 11.02 0.25 -5.47
CA GLN A 14 10.34 -0.22 -4.25
C GLN A 14 11.17 0.02 -3.00
N LYS A 15 10.45 0.26 -1.89
CA LYS A 15 10.98 0.19 -0.53
C LYS A 15 10.13 -0.75 0.32
N ASN A 16 10.79 -1.57 1.13
CA ASN A 16 10.14 -2.54 2.01
C ASN A 16 9.88 -1.92 3.39
N ILE A 17 8.78 -2.35 4.00
CA ILE A 17 8.40 -2.05 5.38
C ILE A 17 7.59 -3.23 5.91
N ASP A 18 7.68 -3.54 7.20
CA ASP A 18 6.89 -4.60 7.82
C ASP A 18 5.77 -4.00 8.66
N LEU A 19 4.56 -4.55 8.52
CA LEU A 19 3.43 -4.34 9.41
C LEU A 19 3.30 -5.56 10.32
N THR A 20 3.52 -5.38 11.61
CA THR A 20 3.30 -6.44 12.61
C THR A 20 2.11 -6.08 13.49
N ILE A 21 1.18 -7.01 13.64
CA ILE A 21 0.00 -6.90 14.51
C ILE A 21 0.18 -7.89 15.66
N ASN A 22 0.14 -7.37 16.88
CA ASN A 22 0.23 -8.18 18.09
C ASN A 22 -1.07 -8.09 18.89
N CYS A 23 -1.61 -9.22 19.27
CA CYS A 23 -2.81 -9.36 20.09
C CYS A 23 -2.43 -10.03 21.42
N THR A 24 -3.13 -9.70 22.51
CA THR A 24 -2.90 -10.32 23.83
C THR A 24 -3.39 -11.75 23.90
N ALA A 25 -4.32 -12.14 23.03
CA ALA A 25 -4.83 -13.49 22.84
C ALA A 25 -5.14 -13.71 21.35
N ALA A 26 -5.22 -14.95 20.92
CA ALA A 26 -5.56 -15.28 19.54
C ALA A 26 -6.90 -14.64 19.13
N THR A 27 -6.84 -13.73 18.16
CA THR A 27 -7.96 -12.88 17.77
C THR A 27 -8.03 -12.80 16.25
N LYS A 28 -9.23 -12.79 15.70
CA LYS A 28 -9.44 -12.50 14.27
C LYS A 28 -9.47 -10.99 14.07
N VAL A 29 -8.50 -10.49 13.32
CA VAL A 29 -8.31 -9.05 13.06
C VAL A 29 -8.01 -8.84 11.59
N SER A 30 -8.61 -7.84 10.99
CA SER A 30 -8.20 -7.31 9.69
C SER A 30 -7.62 -5.91 9.84
N TRP A 31 -6.88 -5.46 8.83
CA TRP A 31 -6.40 -4.10 8.74
C TRP A 31 -6.78 -3.48 7.38
N ASN A 32 -7.00 -2.19 7.39
CA ASN A 32 -7.28 -1.39 6.22
C ASN A 32 -6.58 -0.04 6.32
N MET A 33 -6.71 0.81 5.31
CA MET A 33 -5.98 2.07 5.29
C MET A 33 -6.77 3.22 4.70
N VAL A 34 -6.33 4.43 5.05
CA VAL A 34 -6.76 5.70 4.46
C VAL A 34 -5.51 6.48 4.05
N ASP A 35 -5.58 7.10 2.88
CA ASP A 35 -4.57 8.07 2.44
C ASP A 35 -4.89 9.44 3.06
N ASP A 36 -4.06 9.88 3.99
CA ASP A 36 -4.20 11.19 4.65
C ASP A 36 -3.76 12.34 3.73
N ARG A 37 -3.20 12.02 2.57
CA ARG A 37 -2.75 12.96 1.53
C ARG A 37 -3.44 12.74 0.18
N ALA A 38 -4.65 12.18 0.18
CA ALA A 38 -5.38 11.83 -1.04
C ALA A 38 -5.57 13.00 -2.00
N ASP A 39 -5.74 14.23 -1.49
CA ASP A 39 -5.84 15.45 -2.28
C ASP A 39 -4.55 15.84 -2.99
N THR A 40 -3.43 15.21 -2.67
CA THR A 40 -2.12 15.42 -3.28
C THR A 40 -1.70 14.34 -4.27
N ASN A 41 -2.58 13.35 -4.51
CA ASN A 41 -2.30 12.29 -5.47
C ASN A 41 -2.24 12.86 -6.91
N ALA A 42 -1.12 12.66 -7.59
CA ALA A 42 -0.92 13.14 -8.96
C ALA A 42 -1.59 12.23 -10.01
N GLY A 43 -2.16 11.08 -9.62
CA GLY A 43 -2.84 10.15 -10.53
C GLY A 43 -1.90 9.46 -11.52
N LEU A 44 -0.63 9.32 -11.15
CA LEU A 44 0.36 8.69 -12.01
C LEU A 44 0.20 7.16 -12.06
N THR A 45 0.65 6.58 -13.16
CA THR A 45 0.90 5.14 -13.24
C THR A 45 2.13 4.80 -12.41
N VAL A 46 1.99 3.89 -11.47
CA VAL A 46 3.07 3.41 -10.60
C VAL A 46 3.48 2.02 -11.06
N GLU A 47 4.72 1.87 -11.49
CA GLU A 47 5.31 0.57 -11.85
C GLU A 47 5.68 -0.23 -10.60
N ASN A 48 5.67 -1.55 -10.72
CA ASN A 48 5.91 -2.47 -9.60
C ASN A 48 4.98 -2.19 -8.39
N GLY A 49 3.77 -1.71 -8.64
CA GLY A 49 2.77 -1.42 -7.62
C GLY A 49 2.02 -2.66 -7.11
N MET A 50 2.32 -3.84 -7.63
CA MET A 50 1.77 -5.14 -7.23
C MET A 50 2.88 -6.15 -6.98
N PHE A 51 2.61 -7.13 -6.13
CA PHE A 51 3.50 -8.29 -5.96
C PHE A 51 3.65 -9.06 -7.29
N GLY A 52 4.88 -9.46 -7.62
CA GLY A 52 5.21 -10.06 -8.91
C GLY A 52 5.47 -9.07 -10.04
N GLY A 53 5.38 -7.79 -9.77
CA GLY A 53 5.62 -6.71 -10.74
C GLY A 53 4.37 -6.36 -11.52
N GLY A 54 3.88 -5.28 -11.66
CA GLY A 54 2.71 -4.84 -12.41
C GLY A 54 2.45 -3.36 -12.14
N ILE A 55 1.64 -2.75 -12.97
CA ILE A 55 1.32 -1.33 -12.86
C ILE A 55 0.02 -1.12 -12.10
N ILE A 56 -0.02 -0.04 -11.30
CA ILE A 56 -1.22 0.46 -10.62
C ILE A 56 -1.45 1.92 -11.04
N LYS A 57 -2.72 2.27 -11.28
CA LYS A 57 -3.14 3.64 -11.63
C LYS A 57 -4.45 4.08 -10.98
N GLY A 58 -5.20 3.17 -10.38
CA GLY A 58 -6.52 3.48 -9.81
C GLY A 58 -6.44 4.52 -8.69
N ALA A 59 -7.36 5.48 -8.67
CA ALA A 59 -7.40 6.56 -7.66
C ALA A 59 -7.51 6.06 -6.21
N SER A 60 -8.08 4.88 -5.99
CA SER A 60 -8.13 4.23 -4.67
C SER A 60 -6.94 3.31 -4.38
N GLN A 61 -6.06 3.09 -5.36
CA GLN A 61 -4.93 2.16 -5.28
C GLN A 61 -3.57 2.87 -5.35
N THR A 62 -3.59 4.18 -5.63
CA THR A 62 -2.42 5.05 -5.56
C THR A 62 -2.69 6.17 -4.58
N TYR A 63 -1.64 6.66 -3.94
CA TYR A 63 -1.69 7.55 -2.78
C TYR A 63 -0.83 8.78 -3.00
N GLY A 64 -1.17 9.89 -2.36
CA GLY A 64 -0.50 11.17 -2.52
C GLY A 64 0.82 11.27 -1.76
N VAL A 65 1.75 12.08 -2.28
CA VAL A 65 3.07 12.33 -1.69
C VAL A 65 3.35 13.81 -1.42
N GLY A 66 2.31 14.62 -1.39
CA GLY A 66 2.45 16.06 -1.14
C GLY A 66 2.43 16.92 -2.40
N LYS A 67 2.59 18.22 -2.18
CA LYS A 67 2.61 19.26 -3.22
C LYS A 67 3.90 20.06 -3.16
N THR A 68 4.33 20.58 -4.30
CA THR A 68 5.38 21.60 -4.36
C THR A 68 4.91 22.91 -3.71
N ALA A 69 5.82 23.83 -3.44
CA ALA A 69 5.48 25.16 -2.96
C ALA A 69 4.52 25.92 -3.93
N GLY A 70 4.58 25.62 -5.22
CA GLY A 70 3.67 26.13 -6.24
C GLY A 70 2.30 25.41 -6.30
N GLY A 71 2.03 24.44 -5.41
CA GLY A 71 0.75 23.72 -5.34
C GLY A 71 0.60 22.57 -6.33
N VAL A 72 1.67 22.16 -7.01
CA VAL A 72 1.65 21.03 -7.95
C VAL A 72 1.77 19.71 -7.18
N ASN A 73 0.89 18.74 -7.44
CA ASN A 73 0.98 17.40 -6.87
C ASN A 73 2.27 16.73 -7.33
N ILE A 74 3.08 16.24 -6.38
CA ILE A 74 4.45 15.77 -6.68
C ILE A 74 4.45 14.40 -7.37
N GLY A 75 3.58 13.50 -6.93
CA GLY A 75 3.60 12.14 -7.44
C GLY A 75 2.50 11.26 -6.88
N SER A 76 2.70 9.97 -7.05
CA SER A 76 1.81 8.91 -6.55
C SER A 76 2.65 7.74 -6.06
N TYR A 77 2.22 7.07 -5.01
CA TYR A 77 2.80 5.79 -4.62
C TYR A 77 1.73 4.72 -4.46
N ALA A 78 2.13 3.48 -4.57
CA ALA A 78 1.34 2.30 -4.29
C ALA A 78 1.88 1.59 -3.05
N LEU A 79 1.00 0.92 -2.31
CA LEU A 79 1.36 0.00 -1.23
C LEU A 79 0.87 -1.39 -1.60
N LEU A 80 1.72 -2.38 -1.42
CA LEU A 80 1.39 -3.78 -1.68
C LEU A 80 1.83 -4.68 -0.54
N VAL A 81 1.12 -5.79 -0.36
CA VAL A 81 1.50 -6.90 0.51
C VAL A 81 2.37 -7.88 -0.28
N LYS A 82 3.51 -8.30 0.27
CA LYS A 82 4.33 -9.38 -0.27
C LYS A 82 3.68 -10.71 0.11
N VAL A 83 2.79 -11.19 -0.77
CA VAL A 83 1.83 -12.26 -0.45
C VAL A 83 2.45 -13.61 -0.17
N ASP A 84 3.69 -13.84 -0.58
CA ASP A 84 4.43 -15.10 -0.35
C ASP A 84 5.18 -15.16 0.98
N SER A 85 5.19 -14.07 1.73
CA SER A 85 6.04 -13.88 2.91
C SER A 85 5.23 -13.50 4.17
N VAL A 86 3.91 -13.59 4.11
CA VAL A 86 3.03 -13.30 5.26
C VAL A 86 3.07 -14.47 6.25
N THR A 87 3.20 -14.13 7.54
CA THR A 87 3.24 -15.12 8.62
C THR A 87 2.23 -14.79 9.73
N ALA A 88 1.74 -15.81 10.39
CA ALA A 88 0.97 -15.71 11.63
C ALA A 88 1.44 -16.77 12.63
N ASP A 89 1.74 -16.35 13.86
CA ASP A 89 2.24 -17.19 14.94
C ASP A 89 3.44 -18.06 14.53
N GLY A 90 4.34 -17.48 13.70
CA GLY A 90 5.54 -18.14 13.19
C GLY A 90 5.33 -19.10 12.02
N ALA A 91 4.11 -19.28 11.53
CA ALA A 91 3.79 -20.12 10.38
C ALA A 91 3.47 -19.29 9.13
N ALA A 92 3.79 -19.82 7.94
CA ALA A 92 3.36 -19.22 6.68
C ALA A 92 1.84 -19.35 6.51
N VAL A 93 1.20 -18.27 6.08
CA VAL A 93 -0.26 -18.18 5.90
C VAL A 93 -0.61 -17.49 4.60
N ASP A 94 -1.84 -17.68 4.12
CA ASP A 94 -2.34 -16.97 2.96
C ASP A 94 -2.92 -15.60 3.38
N PRO A 95 -2.46 -14.48 2.79
CA PRO A 95 -3.17 -13.22 2.92
C PRO A 95 -4.47 -13.27 2.13
N ILE A 96 -5.56 -12.91 2.78
CA ILE A 96 -6.88 -12.77 2.19
C ILE A 96 -7.39 -11.36 2.36
N TYR A 97 -8.28 -10.92 1.50
CA TYR A 97 -8.90 -9.62 1.58
C TYR A 97 -10.39 -9.66 1.34
N GLN A 98 -11.11 -8.68 1.86
CA GLN A 98 -12.48 -8.36 1.50
C GLN A 98 -12.56 -6.90 1.01
N GLN A 99 -13.64 -6.57 0.31
CA GLN A 99 -13.93 -5.20 -0.09
C GLN A 99 -15.21 -4.70 0.57
N ASN A 100 -15.18 -3.44 1.00
CA ASN A 100 -16.33 -2.74 1.61
C ASN A 100 -16.96 -3.51 2.79
N ALA A 101 -16.14 -4.26 3.53
CA ALA A 101 -16.55 -5.02 4.71
C ALA A 101 -17.75 -5.97 4.46
N THR A 102 -17.82 -6.56 3.29
CA THR A 102 -18.92 -7.46 2.88
C THR A 102 -18.93 -8.81 3.58
N GLY A 103 -17.84 -9.18 4.25
CA GLY A 103 -17.65 -10.52 4.82
C GLY A 103 -17.25 -11.59 3.80
N THR A 104 -17.15 -11.24 2.52
CA THR A 104 -16.71 -12.16 1.46
C THR A 104 -15.20 -12.03 1.26
N TRP A 105 -14.47 -13.06 1.62
CA TRP A 105 -13.01 -13.10 1.55
C TRP A 105 -12.50 -13.73 0.27
N THR A 106 -11.42 -13.18 -0.25
CA THR A 106 -10.74 -13.64 -1.47
C THR A 106 -9.24 -13.73 -1.20
N LYS A 107 -8.57 -14.73 -1.74
CA LYS A 107 -7.10 -14.84 -1.65
C LYS A 107 -6.44 -13.67 -2.38
N SER A 108 -5.51 -13.02 -1.70
CA SER A 108 -4.71 -11.96 -2.33
C SER A 108 -3.57 -12.59 -3.13
N THR A 109 -3.54 -12.38 -4.44
CA THR A 109 -2.50 -12.91 -5.33
C THR A 109 -1.49 -11.88 -5.76
N ASN A 110 -1.87 -10.61 -5.78
CA ASN A 110 -1.02 -9.50 -6.22
C ASN A 110 -0.73 -8.47 -5.11
N GLY A 111 -1.30 -8.67 -3.93
CA GLY A 111 -1.06 -7.84 -2.75
C GLY A 111 -1.51 -6.38 -2.86
N SER A 112 -2.14 -5.96 -3.96
CA SER A 112 -2.51 -4.55 -4.14
C SER A 112 -3.46 -4.07 -3.06
N SER A 113 -3.19 -2.92 -2.49
CA SER A 113 -4.05 -2.28 -1.50
C SER A 113 -5.09 -1.34 -2.14
N GLN A 114 -6.13 -1.03 -1.40
CA GLN A 114 -7.09 0.02 -1.73
C GLN A 114 -7.40 0.85 -0.49
N GLY A 115 -7.20 2.15 -0.59
CA GLY A 115 -7.46 3.12 0.46
C GLY A 115 -8.95 3.38 0.72
N SER A 116 -9.24 4.40 1.51
CA SER A 116 -10.60 4.80 1.88
C SER A 116 -11.39 3.69 2.57
N HIS A 117 -10.71 2.83 3.34
CA HIS A 117 -11.27 1.64 4.00
C HIS A 117 -11.94 0.64 3.04
N ILE A 118 -11.62 0.68 1.73
CA ILE A 118 -12.25 -0.19 0.74
C ILE A 118 -11.78 -1.63 0.91
N ARG A 119 -10.48 -1.85 1.11
CA ARG A 119 -9.91 -3.20 1.22
C ARG A 119 -9.39 -3.47 2.61
N ASP A 120 -9.97 -4.49 3.26
CA ASP A 120 -9.46 -5.07 4.50
C ASP A 120 -8.61 -6.30 4.17
N PHE A 121 -7.43 -6.41 4.79
CA PHE A 121 -6.57 -7.59 4.73
C PHE A 121 -6.59 -8.33 6.07
N THR A 122 -6.56 -9.65 6.00
CA THR A 122 -6.28 -10.55 7.12
C THR A 122 -5.54 -11.78 6.61
N VAL A 123 -5.40 -12.79 7.45
CA VAL A 123 -4.74 -14.06 7.13
C VAL A 123 -5.70 -15.22 7.24
N ALA A 124 -5.41 -16.26 6.47
CA ALA A 124 -6.08 -17.56 6.54
C ALA A 124 -5.06 -18.70 6.51
N SER A 125 -5.42 -19.86 7.00
CA SER A 125 -4.63 -21.07 6.78
C SER A 125 -4.46 -21.32 5.28
N ALA A 126 -3.35 -21.92 4.88
CA ALA A 126 -3.06 -22.20 3.48
C ALA A 126 -4.25 -22.90 2.78
N GLY A 127 -4.71 -22.29 1.67
CA GLY A 127 -5.85 -22.78 0.89
C GLY A 127 -7.23 -22.49 1.46
N SER A 128 -7.35 -21.83 2.62
CA SER A 128 -8.60 -21.40 3.22
C SER A 128 -8.94 -19.95 2.85
N LEU A 129 -10.22 -19.62 2.96
CA LEU A 129 -10.72 -18.23 2.90
C LEU A 129 -11.35 -17.78 4.23
N ASP A 130 -11.28 -18.63 5.27
CA ASP A 130 -11.78 -18.26 6.59
C ASP A 130 -10.71 -17.49 7.37
N PRO A 131 -11.01 -16.30 7.90
CA PRO A 131 -10.09 -15.55 8.74
C PRO A 131 -9.55 -16.39 9.90
N LEU A 132 -8.23 -16.43 10.04
CA LEU A 132 -7.52 -17.14 11.09
C LEU A 132 -7.37 -16.23 12.32
N ALA A 133 -7.61 -16.76 13.52
CA ALA A 133 -7.25 -16.08 14.75
C ALA A 133 -5.74 -16.23 15.00
N PHE A 134 -5.05 -15.16 15.39
CA PHE A 134 -3.61 -15.15 15.66
C PHE A 134 -3.27 -14.26 16.86
N GLN A 135 -2.13 -14.51 17.48
CA GLN A 135 -1.53 -13.59 18.46
C GLN A 135 -0.60 -12.60 17.78
N THR A 136 0.19 -13.05 16.81
CA THR A 136 1.10 -12.17 16.06
C THR A 136 0.99 -12.47 14.58
N ALA A 137 0.76 -11.45 13.76
CA ALA A 137 0.84 -11.58 12.30
C ALA A 137 1.78 -10.52 11.74
N THR A 138 2.62 -10.92 10.79
CA THR A 138 3.52 -10.00 10.07
C THR A 138 3.17 -10.01 8.59
N PHE A 139 2.89 -8.81 8.08
CA PHE A 139 2.66 -8.53 6.68
C PHE A 139 3.86 -7.74 6.15
N PRO A 140 4.81 -8.39 5.45
CA PRO A 140 5.83 -7.65 4.72
C PRO A 140 5.16 -6.85 3.60
N LEU A 141 5.39 -5.54 3.61
CA LEU A 141 4.82 -4.60 2.66
C LEU A 141 5.92 -4.03 1.77
N ALA A 142 5.55 -3.51 0.62
CA ALA A 142 6.41 -2.68 -0.20
C ALA A 142 5.66 -1.46 -0.70
N THR A 143 6.36 -0.34 -0.81
CA THR A 143 5.87 0.87 -1.49
C THR A 143 6.63 1.05 -2.78
N SER A 144 5.92 1.42 -3.85
CA SER A 144 6.49 1.83 -5.13
C SER A 144 6.11 3.28 -5.39
N LEU A 145 7.05 4.09 -5.84
CA LEU A 145 6.88 5.54 -5.97
C LEU A 145 7.11 6.00 -7.42
N ALA A 146 6.21 6.83 -7.90
CA ALA A 146 6.32 7.57 -9.16
C ALA A 146 6.22 9.07 -8.90
N LEU A 147 7.12 9.85 -9.49
CA LEU A 147 7.10 11.31 -9.43
C LEU A 147 6.88 11.89 -10.82
N GLN A 148 6.25 13.06 -10.86
CA GLN A 148 6.15 13.83 -12.09
C GLN A 148 7.54 14.23 -12.61
N ASP A 149 7.63 14.57 -13.88
CA ASP A 149 8.84 15.13 -14.50
C ASP A 149 9.20 16.50 -13.89
N THR A 150 10.47 16.87 -13.97
CA THR A 150 10.93 18.11 -13.33
C THR A 150 10.41 19.37 -14.00
N THR A 151 10.02 19.31 -15.28
CA THR A 151 9.40 20.43 -15.97
C THR A 151 8.02 20.73 -15.40
N THR A 152 7.21 19.68 -15.18
CA THR A 152 5.88 19.81 -14.54
C THR A 152 6.00 20.25 -13.08
N LEU A 153 6.95 19.70 -12.33
CA LEU A 153 7.16 20.06 -10.92
C LEU A 153 7.65 21.49 -10.74
N ALA A 154 8.41 22.02 -11.70
CA ALA A 154 8.99 23.38 -11.68
C ALA A 154 9.69 23.72 -10.34
N ILE A 155 10.41 22.75 -9.77
CA ILE A 155 11.05 22.85 -8.46
C ILE A 155 12.31 23.71 -8.60
N THR A 156 12.45 24.73 -7.76
CA THR A 156 13.65 25.59 -7.65
C THR A 156 14.44 25.33 -6.37
N ASP A 157 13.81 24.67 -5.38
CA ASP A 157 14.37 24.41 -4.05
C ASP A 157 14.09 22.98 -3.62
N ASP A 158 14.66 22.60 -2.50
CA ASP A 158 14.40 21.29 -1.87
C ASP A 158 12.90 21.12 -1.58
N THR A 159 12.34 20.02 -2.08
CA THR A 159 10.93 19.69 -1.91
C THR A 159 10.83 18.37 -1.14
N GLN A 160 10.11 18.39 -0.02
CA GLN A 160 9.88 17.19 0.77
C GLN A 160 8.74 16.34 0.21
N LEU A 161 8.92 15.02 0.24
CA LEU A 161 7.84 14.07 0.01
C LEU A 161 7.05 13.91 1.32
N ASP A 162 5.74 14.15 1.26
CA ASP A 162 4.83 14.10 2.42
C ASP A 162 3.70 13.11 2.14
N GLY A 163 4.05 11.83 2.02
CA GLY A 163 3.07 10.74 1.93
C GLY A 163 2.74 10.20 3.31
N GLN A 164 1.45 9.99 3.61
CA GLN A 164 0.99 9.46 4.88
C GLN A 164 -0.23 8.55 4.71
N LEU A 165 -0.15 7.34 5.28
CA LEU A 165 -1.27 6.42 5.39
C LEU A 165 -1.60 6.16 6.86
N THR A 166 -2.87 6.20 7.20
CA THR A 166 -3.37 5.69 8.49
C THR A 166 -3.85 4.25 8.30
N ILE A 167 -3.26 3.32 9.06
CA ILE A 167 -3.69 1.92 9.13
C ILE A 167 -4.60 1.75 10.34
N SER A 168 -5.77 1.16 10.11
CA SER A 168 -6.76 0.86 11.15
C SER A 168 -6.97 -0.64 11.26
N LEU A 169 -7.19 -1.11 12.49
CA LEU A 169 -7.55 -2.50 12.77
C LEU A 169 -9.06 -2.64 12.94
N ARG A 170 -9.58 -3.78 12.52
CA ARG A 170 -10.97 -4.17 12.71
C ARG A 170 -11.03 -5.59 13.28
N TYR A 171 -11.77 -5.77 14.38
CA TYR A 171 -12.13 -7.09 14.89
C TYR A 171 -13.16 -7.74 13.98
N LEU A 172 -13.00 -9.04 13.75
CA LEU A 172 -13.86 -9.84 12.87
C LEU A 172 -14.77 -10.79 13.66
#